data_78523db24ebf2d302c5792d16bfc23fe
#
_entry.id   78523db24ebf2d302c5792d16bfc23fe
#
_cell.length_a   1.000
_cell.length_b   1.000
_cell.length_c   1.000
_cell.angle_alpha   90.00
_cell.angle_beta   90.00
_cell.angle_gamma   90.00
#
_symmetry.space_group_name_H-M   'P 1'
#
loop_
_entity.id
_entity.type
_entity.pdbx_description
1 polymer ?
#
loop_
_entity_poly.entity_id
_entity_poly.type
_entity_poly.pdbx_seq_one_letter_code
_entity_poly.pdbx_strand_id
1 'polypeptide(L)'
;MRRTLVAIIVGALAAGGMSLAHHDEHGKGGAHVKVLSQRDIIEKLDGKKAKATMVEVTLAPGQVEAAHRHPGPAFGYILEGEYEWAIDDNKPKIFKAGDTFYEPTGCLHGVGRNPSMKNKARFIAIVLHPEDAKDVVIPEKKE
;
A
#
# COMPACT_ATOMS: atom_id res chain seq x y z
N MET A 1 4.75 -70.31 6.95
CA MET A 1 4.95 -69.03 7.58
C MET A 1 5.16 -67.97 6.52
N ARG A 2 4.10 -67.26 6.12
CA ARG A 2 4.17 -66.17 5.11
C ARG A 2 4.17 -64.84 5.88
N ARG A 3 5.24 -64.07 5.74
CA ARG A 3 5.37 -62.73 6.29
C ARG A 3 4.80 -61.74 5.26
N THR A 4 3.68 -61.11 5.62
CA THR A 4 3.04 -60.05 4.85
C THR A 4 3.73 -58.74 5.20
N LEU A 5 4.41 -58.14 4.21
CA LEU A 5 4.95 -56.77 4.29
C LEU A 5 3.81 -55.77 4.06
N VAL A 6 3.51 -54.97 5.07
CA VAL A 6 2.62 -53.83 4.96
C VAL A 6 3.44 -52.61 4.48
N ALA A 7 3.22 -52.18 3.26
CA ALA A 7 3.80 -50.96 2.74
C ALA A 7 3.00 -49.75 3.26
N ILE A 8 3.63 -48.92 4.10
CA ILE A 8 3.08 -47.65 4.53
C ILE A 8 3.35 -46.61 3.40
N ILE A 9 2.30 -46.20 2.71
CA ILE A 9 2.37 -45.09 1.75
C ILE A 9 2.29 -43.79 2.56
N VAL A 10 3.42 -43.11 2.72
CA VAL A 10 3.46 -41.75 3.27
C VAL A 10 3.06 -40.81 2.14
N GLY A 11 1.82 -40.35 2.18
CA GLY A 11 1.32 -39.30 1.31
C GLY A 11 1.97 -37.97 1.68
N ALA A 12 2.85 -37.46 0.81
CA ALA A 12 3.37 -36.10 0.90
C ALA A 12 2.24 -35.12 0.59
N LEU A 13 1.69 -34.41 1.59
CA LEU A 13 0.90 -33.22 1.38
C LEU A 13 1.85 -32.14 0.82
N ALA A 14 1.75 -31.86 -0.47
CA ALA A 14 2.32 -30.68 -1.07
C ALA A 14 1.51 -29.46 -0.56
N ALA A 15 2.03 -28.79 0.47
CA ALA A 15 1.58 -27.45 0.83
C ALA A 15 1.98 -26.53 -0.32
N GLY A 16 0.98 -26.18 -1.15
CA GLY A 16 1.12 -25.15 -2.17
C GLY A 16 1.36 -23.81 -1.48
N GLY A 17 2.63 -23.45 -1.29
CA GLY A 17 3.03 -22.11 -0.89
C GLY A 17 2.66 -21.17 -2.04
N MET A 18 1.62 -20.35 -1.86
CA MET A 18 1.42 -19.17 -2.70
C MET A 18 2.62 -18.24 -2.44
N SER A 19 3.57 -18.27 -3.36
CA SER A 19 4.64 -17.28 -3.44
C SER A 19 3.98 -15.93 -3.73
N LEU A 20 3.92 -15.07 -2.71
CA LEU A 20 3.65 -13.66 -2.90
C LEU A 20 4.84 -13.12 -3.69
N ALA A 21 4.66 -12.98 -5.00
CA ALA A 21 5.60 -12.26 -5.83
C ALA A 21 5.70 -10.83 -5.26
N HIS A 22 6.84 -10.51 -4.66
CA HIS A 22 7.21 -9.15 -4.35
C HIS A 22 7.44 -8.47 -5.70
N HIS A 23 6.44 -7.73 -6.18
CA HIS A 23 6.67 -6.77 -7.26
C HIS A 23 7.41 -5.58 -6.65
N ASP A 24 8.75 -5.66 -6.68
CA ASP A 24 9.60 -4.49 -6.57
C ASP A 24 9.48 -3.73 -7.90
N GLU A 25 8.53 -2.82 -7.99
CA GLU A 25 8.48 -1.86 -9.10
C GLU A 25 9.63 -0.86 -8.94
N HIS A 26 10.78 -1.18 -9.51
CA HIS A 26 11.85 -0.23 -9.74
C HIS A 26 11.51 0.73 -10.88
N GLY A 27 10.57 1.64 -10.65
CA GLY A 27 10.39 2.83 -11.47
C GLY A 27 11.48 3.84 -11.15
N LYS A 28 12.21 4.30 -12.16
CA LYS A 28 13.24 5.36 -12.05
C LYS A 28 12.66 6.59 -11.35
N GLY A 29 13.04 6.83 -10.07
CA GLY A 29 12.72 8.05 -9.32
C GLY A 29 11.42 8.04 -8.52
N GLY A 30 10.69 6.93 -8.41
CA GLY A 30 9.47 6.80 -7.62
C GLY A 30 9.73 6.50 -6.12
N ALA A 31 8.73 6.74 -5.27
CA ALA A 31 8.77 6.34 -3.88
C ALA A 31 8.98 4.83 -3.76
N HIS A 32 9.76 4.40 -2.77
CA HIS A 32 9.85 2.98 -2.45
C HIS A 32 8.61 2.58 -1.65
N VAL A 33 7.78 1.73 -2.24
CA VAL A 33 6.54 1.24 -1.63
C VAL A 33 6.66 -0.24 -1.30
N LYS A 34 6.43 -0.59 -0.04
CA LYS A 34 6.42 -1.97 0.45
C LYS A 34 5.04 -2.32 0.98
N VAL A 35 4.39 -3.33 0.40
CA VAL A 35 3.14 -3.88 0.95
C VAL A 35 3.45 -4.62 2.25
N LEU A 36 2.85 -4.18 3.34
CA LEU A 36 2.99 -4.79 4.66
C LEU A 36 1.91 -5.85 4.92
N SER A 37 0.70 -5.59 4.46
CA SER A 37 -0.44 -6.47 4.65
C SER A 37 -1.53 -6.15 3.64
N GLN A 38 -2.26 -7.18 3.21
CA GLN A 38 -3.50 -7.06 2.47
C GLN A 38 -4.48 -8.10 3.02
N ARG A 39 -5.69 -7.68 3.37
CA ARG A 39 -6.69 -8.54 4.01
C ARG A 39 -8.08 -8.24 3.46
N ASP A 40 -8.85 -9.29 3.25
CA ASP A 40 -10.30 -9.15 3.09
C ASP A 40 -10.89 -8.73 4.45
N ILE A 41 -11.81 -7.77 4.42
CA ILE A 41 -12.52 -7.31 5.61
C ILE A 41 -13.99 -7.67 5.51
N ILE A 42 -14.64 -7.86 6.65
CA ILE A 42 -16.08 -8.23 6.70
C ILE A 42 -16.98 -7.04 6.36
N GLU A 43 -16.47 -5.84 6.54
CA GLU A 43 -17.16 -4.60 6.18
C GLU A 43 -17.29 -4.49 4.66
N LYS A 44 -18.34 -3.79 4.23
CA LYS A 44 -18.58 -3.52 2.81
C LYS A 44 -18.33 -2.05 2.52
N LEU A 45 -17.66 -1.77 1.42
CA LEU A 45 -17.56 -0.44 0.85
C LEU A 45 -18.60 -0.31 -0.27
N ASP A 46 -19.55 0.62 -0.11
CA ASP A 46 -20.68 0.82 -1.05
C ASP A 46 -21.42 -0.50 -1.38
N GLY A 47 -21.63 -1.32 -0.35
CA GLY A 47 -22.30 -2.63 -0.50
C GLY A 47 -21.46 -3.74 -1.11
N LYS A 48 -20.22 -3.47 -1.54
CA LYS A 48 -19.28 -4.45 -2.11
C LYS A 48 -18.35 -5.01 -1.04
N LYS A 49 -17.85 -6.23 -1.28
CA LYS A 49 -16.75 -6.79 -0.50
C LYS A 49 -15.53 -5.87 -0.57
N ALA A 50 -14.79 -5.77 0.52
CA ALA A 50 -13.69 -4.84 0.64
C ALA A 50 -12.40 -5.51 1.12
N LYS A 51 -11.29 -4.84 0.84
CA LYS A 51 -9.95 -5.16 1.32
C LYS A 51 -9.35 -3.98 2.04
N ALA A 52 -8.46 -4.26 2.98
CA ALA A 52 -7.57 -3.31 3.58
C ALA A 52 -6.14 -3.62 3.11
N THR A 53 -5.52 -2.70 2.39
CA THR A 53 -4.11 -2.79 1.99
C THR A 53 -3.29 -1.82 2.81
N MET A 54 -2.28 -2.33 3.50
CA MET A 54 -1.35 -1.53 4.29
C MET A 54 0.01 -1.53 3.58
N VAL A 55 0.55 -0.36 3.35
CA VAL A 55 1.85 -0.16 2.71
C VAL A 55 2.75 0.72 3.58
N GLU A 56 4.06 0.49 3.50
CA GLU A 56 5.06 1.44 3.96
C GLU A 56 5.64 2.15 2.75
N VAL A 57 5.65 3.48 2.81
CA VAL A 57 6.19 4.35 1.77
C VAL A 57 7.45 5.01 2.31
N THR A 58 8.51 5.00 1.51
CA THR A 58 9.76 5.70 1.79
C THR A 58 10.07 6.67 0.66
N LEU A 59 10.24 7.93 1.02
CA LEU A 59 10.64 9.01 0.12
C LEU A 59 12.06 9.44 0.42
N ALA A 60 12.93 9.40 -0.58
CA ALA A 60 14.28 9.97 -0.50
C ALA A 60 14.22 11.49 -0.28
N PRO A 61 15.33 12.13 0.13
CA PRO A 61 15.40 13.59 0.24
C PRO A 61 14.96 14.28 -1.05
N GLY A 62 14.04 15.25 -0.95
CA GLY A 62 13.48 16.01 -2.07
C GLY A 62 12.58 15.21 -3.03
N GLN A 63 12.30 13.96 -2.76
CA GLN A 63 11.50 13.12 -3.65
C GLN A 63 10.04 13.56 -3.68
N VAL A 64 9.46 13.55 -4.90
CA VAL A 64 8.08 13.91 -5.20
C VAL A 64 7.34 12.67 -5.70
N GLU A 65 6.12 12.46 -5.24
CA GLU A 65 5.21 11.44 -5.75
C GLU A 65 4.42 11.97 -6.96
N ALA A 66 4.04 11.07 -7.84
CA ALA A 66 3.12 11.42 -8.92
C ALA A 66 1.71 11.65 -8.37
N ALA A 67 0.99 12.62 -8.93
CA ALA A 67 -0.40 12.85 -8.58
C ALA A 67 -1.25 11.61 -8.87
N HIS A 68 -2.12 11.25 -7.93
CA HIS A 68 -2.90 10.02 -8.00
C HIS A 68 -4.19 10.09 -7.17
N ARG A 69 -5.03 9.06 -7.30
CA ARG A 69 -6.25 8.85 -6.52
C ARG A 69 -6.27 7.44 -5.95
N HIS A 70 -7.09 7.23 -4.92
CA HIS A 70 -7.37 5.91 -4.38
C HIS A 70 -8.81 5.48 -4.63
N PRO A 71 -9.08 4.17 -4.89
CA PRO A 71 -10.44 3.65 -5.12
C PRO A 71 -11.29 3.57 -3.85
N GLY A 72 -10.74 3.96 -2.71
CA GLY A 72 -11.38 4.04 -1.42
C GLY A 72 -10.62 4.97 -0.47
N PRO A 73 -11.08 5.15 0.78
CA PRO A 73 -10.43 6.05 1.71
C PRO A 73 -9.04 5.56 2.11
N ALA A 74 -8.10 6.49 2.28
CA ALA A 74 -6.76 6.21 2.77
C ALA A 74 -6.48 6.93 4.11
N PHE A 75 -5.75 6.26 4.98
CA PHE A 75 -5.31 6.78 6.27
C PHE A 75 -3.79 6.64 6.34
N GLY A 76 -3.11 7.72 6.71
CA GLY A 76 -1.67 7.73 6.84
C GLY A 76 -1.19 8.00 8.27
N TYR A 77 -0.01 7.46 8.61
CA TYR A 77 0.71 7.71 9.84
C TYR A 77 2.20 7.91 9.55
N ILE A 78 2.75 9.05 9.91
CA ILE A 78 4.15 9.39 9.66
C ILE A 78 5.04 8.69 10.68
N LEU A 79 5.97 7.89 10.20
CA LEU A 79 6.95 7.17 11.03
C LEU A 79 8.22 7.99 11.25
N GLU A 80 8.68 8.72 10.21
CA GLU A 80 9.98 9.39 10.21
C GLU A 80 9.99 10.56 9.21
N GLY A 81 10.66 11.64 9.56
CA GLY A 81 10.85 12.80 8.69
C GLY A 81 9.63 13.70 8.58
N GLU A 82 9.54 14.38 7.45
CA GLU A 82 8.48 15.32 7.13
C GLU A 82 7.86 14.97 5.79
N TYR A 83 6.55 15.11 5.68
CA TYR A 83 5.78 14.83 4.48
C TYR A 83 4.88 16.02 4.15
N GLU A 84 5.14 16.68 3.03
CA GLU A 84 4.29 17.74 2.52
C GLU A 84 3.22 17.13 1.63
N TRP A 85 1.98 17.42 1.96
CA TRP A 85 0.81 16.74 1.40
C TRP A 85 -0.35 17.71 1.17
N ALA A 86 -1.08 17.51 0.07
CA ALA A 86 -2.36 18.16 -0.20
C ALA A 86 -3.25 17.28 -1.08
N ILE A 87 -4.54 17.37 -0.83
CA ILE A 87 -5.58 16.78 -1.68
C ILE A 87 -6.42 17.88 -2.32
N ASP A 88 -6.89 17.64 -3.55
CA ASP A 88 -7.68 18.53 -4.35
C ASP A 88 -7.07 19.95 -4.38
N ASP A 89 -7.86 20.99 -4.21
CA ASP A 89 -7.41 22.39 -4.22
C ASP A 89 -6.96 22.91 -2.83
N ASN A 90 -6.75 22.00 -1.86
CA ASN A 90 -6.33 22.41 -0.52
C ASN A 90 -4.88 22.90 -0.52
N LYS A 91 -4.60 23.83 0.41
CA LYS A 91 -3.23 24.29 0.64
C LYS A 91 -2.39 23.13 1.23
N PRO A 92 -1.15 22.95 0.75
CA PRO A 92 -0.24 21.95 1.30
C PRO A 92 -0.02 22.14 2.80
N LYS A 93 0.07 21.00 3.49
CA LYS A 93 0.42 20.91 4.93
C LYS A 93 1.64 20.02 5.07
N ILE A 94 2.45 20.30 6.10
CA ILE A 94 3.58 19.44 6.48
C ILE A 94 3.16 18.60 7.67
N PHE A 95 3.23 17.29 7.50
CA PHE A 95 3.04 16.29 8.55
C PHE A 95 4.41 15.81 9.02
N LYS A 96 4.54 15.55 10.34
CA LYS A 96 5.78 15.09 10.99
C LYS A 96 5.57 13.73 11.63
N ALA A 97 6.64 13.09 12.05
CA ALA A 97 6.57 11.82 12.77
C ALA A 97 5.56 11.89 13.92
N GLY A 98 4.61 10.95 13.96
CA GLY A 98 3.47 10.89 14.86
C GLY A 98 2.17 11.51 14.35
N ASP A 99 2.22 12.31 13.28
CA ASP A 99 1.02 12.88 12.67
C ASP A 99 0.29 11.87 11.79
N THR A 100 -1.01 12.13 11.56
CA THR A 100 -1.86 11.34 10.69
C THR A 100 -2.51 12.21 9.63
N PHE A 101 -2.80 11.60 8.46
CA PHE A 101 -3.60 12.22 7.42
C PHE A 101 -4.72 11.30 6.95
N TYR A 102 -5.70 11.88 6.28
CA TYR A 102 -6.86 11.18 5.73
C TYR A 102 -7.16 11.68 4.32
N GLU A 103 -7.41 10.74 3.43
CA GLU A 103 -7.80 10.98 2.05
C GLU A 103 -9.17 10.36 1.80
N PRO A 104 -10.18 11.17 1.48
CA PRO A 104 -11.48 10.66 1.04
C PRO A 104 -11.35 9.82 -0.24
N THR A 105 -12.30 8.91 -0.45
CA THR A 105 -12.39 8.12 -1.68
C THR A 105 -12.35 9.01 -2.92
N GLY A 106 -11.41 8.73 -3.84
CA GLY A 106 -11.33 9.38 -5.15
C GLY A 106 -10.85 10.84 -5.16
N CYS A 107 -10.48 11.44 -4.00
CA CYS A 107 -9.85 12.75 -4.00
C CYS A 107 -8.53 12.71 -4.78
N LEU A 108 -8.13 13.84 -5.35
CA LEU A 108 -6.83 13.96 -6.01
C LEU A 108 -5.75 14.24 -4.96
N HIS A 109 -4.88 13.27 -4.73
CA HIS A 109 -3.64 13.50 -3.99
C HIS A 109 -2.64 14.19 -4.94
N GLY A 110 -2.70 15.52 -4.99
CA GLY A 110 -1.96 16.35 -5.95
C GLY A 110 -0.58 16.75 -5.46
N VAL A 111 -0.36 16.79 -4.15
CA VAL A 111 0.92 17.11 -3.53
C VAL A 111 1.32 16.03 -2.55
N GLY A 112 2.36 15.28 -2.90
CA GLY A 112 3.02 14.30 -2.05
C GLY A 112 4.53 14.44 -2.23
N ARG A 113 5.26 14.91 -1.21
CA ARG A 113 6.71 15.02 -1.31
C ARG A 113 7.41 15.05 0.05
N ASN A 114 8.67 14.66 0.02
CA ASN A 114 9.58 14.91 1.13
C ASN A 114 10.20 16.31 0.97
N PRO A 115 9.87 17.30 1.82
CA PRO A 115 10.42 18.64 1.72
C PRO A 115 11.87 18.73 2.18
N SER A 116 12.39 17.76 2.93
CA SER A 116 13.78 17.71 3.39
C SER A 116 14.71 17.34 2.25
N MET A 117 15.79 18.10 2.07
CA MET A 117 16.89 17.78 1.14
C MET A 117 17.99 16.92 1.76
N LYS A 118 17.83 16.53 3.05
CA LYS A 118 18.87 15.79 3.80
C LYS A 118 18.37 14.46 4.34
N ASN A 119 17.15 14.42 4.84
CA ASN A 119 16.59 13.26 5.55
C ASN A 119 15.50 12.61 4.71
N LYS A 120 15.40 11.29 4.77
CA LYS A 120 14.26 10.55 4.19
C LYS A 120 12.98 10.83 4.98
N ALA A 121 11.84 10.61 4.36
CA ALA A 121 10.55 10.51 5.02
C ALA A 121 10.01 9.08 4.89
N ARG A 122 9.33 8.60 5.92
CA ARG A 122 8.64 7.30 5.91
C ARG A 122 7.27 7.42 6.54
N PHE A 123 6.29 6.76 5.94
CA PHE A 123 4.95 6.68 6.50
C PHE A 123 4.30 5.34 6.16
N ILE A 124 3.28 4.97 6.94
CA ILE A 124 2.36 3.90 6.62
C ILE A 124 1.11 4.52 6.02
N ALA A 125 0.61 3.92 4.94
CA ALA A 125 -0.72 4.21 4.43
C ALA A 125 -1.58 2.93 4.47
N ILE A 126 -2.83 3.08 4.87
CA ILE A 126 -3.84 2.03 4.87
C ILE A 126 -4.95 2.47 3.93
N VAL A 127 -5.13 1.74 2.84
CA VAL A 127 -6.19 2.01 1.86
C VAL A 127 -7.27 0.95 2.02
N LEU A 128 -8.49 1.38 2.29
CA LEU A 128 -9.67 0.51 2.24
C LEU A 128 -10.25 0.62 0.82
N HIS A 129 -10.43 -0.50 0.14
CA HIS A 129 -10.87 -0.48 -1.25
C HIS A 129 -11.77 -1.67 -1.60
N PRO A 130 -12.58 -1.58 -2.67
CA PRO A 130 -13.33 -2.73 -3.17
C PRO A 130 -12.41 -3.91 -3.48
N GLU A 131 -12.89 -5.15 -3.24
CA GLU A 131 -12.12 -6.38 -3.51
C GLU A 131 -11.72 -6.48 -4.98
N ASP A 132 -12.58 -5.99 -5.87
CA ASP A 132 -12.43 -6.00 -7.32
C ASP A 132 -11.66 -4.78 -7.89
N ALA A 133 -11.13 -3.89 -7.05
CA ALA A 133 -10.30 -2.79 -7.50
C ALA A 133 -9.03 -3.33 -8.17
N LYS A 134 -8.78 -2.89 -9.41
CA LYS A 134 -7.61 -3.30 -10.20
C LYS A 134 -6.32 -2.70 -9.65
N ASP A 135 -6.40 -1.41 -9.28
CA ASP A 135 -5.27 -0.64 -8.79
C ASP A 135 -5.65 0.05 -7.48
N VAL A 136 -4.75 0.06 -6.52
CA VAL A 136 -4.90 0.78 -5.24
C VAL A 136 -4.43 2.24 -5.39
N VAL A 137 -3.55 2.50 -6.36
CA VAL A 137 -3.07 3.81 -6.75
C VAL A 137 -3.44 4.02 -8.23
N ILE A 138 -4.28 4.99 -8.51
CA ILE A 138 -4.78 5.33 -9.84
C ILE A 138 -4.07 6.63 -10.28
N PRO A 139 -3.08 6.54 -11.19
CA PRO A 139 -2.35 7.74 -11.64
C PRO A 139 -3.28 8.77 -12.28
N GLU A 140 -3.07 10.04 -11.98
CA GLU A 140 -3.75 11.13 -12.68
C GLU A 140 -3.21 11.21 -14.11
N LYS A 141 -4.12 11.27 -15.09
CA LYS A 141 -3.74 11.44 -16.50
C LYS A 141 -3.24 12.87 -16.69
N LYS A 142 -2.04 13.02 -17.22
CA LYS A 142 -1.58 14.31 -17.73
C LYS A 142 -2.38 14.60 -19.01
N GLU A 143 -3.14 15.68 -19.01
CA GLU A 143 -3.70 16.25 -20.22
C GLU A 143 -2.60 16.78 -21.14
#